data_07574a0742f45fce4209acc1354703f4
#
_entry.id   07574a0742f45fce4209acc1354703f4
#
_cell.length_a   1.000
_cell.length_b   1.000
_cell.length_c   1.000
_cell.angle_alpha   90.00
_cell.angle_beta   90.00
_cell.angle_gamma   90.00
#
_symmetry.space_group_name_H-M   'P 1'
#
loop_
_entity.id
_entity.type
_entity.pdbx_description
1 polymer ?
#
loop_
_entity_poly.entity_id
_entity_poly.type
_entity_poly.pdbx_seq_one_letter_code
_entity_poly.pdbx_strand_id
1 'polypeptide(L)'
;MYLGVVVNPLARKNRGAPLDRSADLRRIVGTWGEVHETGSVDDLGAVVGRLYPRASHLVSDGGDGALNWLINEMHSRVADPLRWPTFVPTNGGTIGFVARKARVRGRAPAILRALTAAAEADRPPTEVWLDTLELKGETTDGATFHRIGFALAAGGVGNRFFDKYYENDDPGRATIARVIARAIGDYAAFGVIPGSNRPNYAAHLFTPTRARVVIDGEEVPTRTHRALHAGAFDVNLGGFLRLFPRASEPGALHFQAGDVSPGGIIAHLPALVAGRAIRGDRLRDINGDEMIIEVDDEPLSPIIDGERFDGIVRLVVHAGPRIRIAQVGSSTAA
;
A
#
# COMPACT_ATOMS: atom_id res chain seq x y z
N MET A 1 4.72 27.33 -8.40
CA MET A 1 4.12 26.02 -8.05
C MET A 1 2.69 25.98 -8.58
N TYR A 2 2.21 24.81 -9.12
CA TYR A 2 0.83 24.63 -9.58
C TYR A 2 0.29 23.30 -9.08
N LEU A 3 -0.88 23.30 -8.43
CA LEU A 3 -1.45 22.15 -7.75
C LEU A 3 -2.52 21.47 -8.62
N GLY A 4 -2.36 20.20 -8.92
CA GLY A 4 -3.42 19.34 -9.44
C GLY A 4 -4.01 18.51 -8.30
N VAL A 5 -5.26 18.75 -7.91
CA VAL A 5 -5.88 18.03 -6.79
C VAL A 5 -6.89 17.02 -7.31
N VAL A 6 -6.69 15.76 -6.99
CA VAL A 6 -7.60 14.66 -7.32
C VAL A 6 -8.29 14.21 -6.03
N VAL A 7 -9.61 14.37 -5.99
CA VAL A 7 -10.45 14.03 -4.83
C VAL A 7 -11.12 12.69 -5.08
N ASN A 8 -10.91 11.74 -4.18
CA ASN A 8 -11.70 10.51 -4.12
C ASN A 8 -12.83 10.69 -3.08
N PRO A 9 -14.08 10.93 -3.50
CA PRO A 9 -15.21 11.13 -2.58
C PRO A 9 -15.55 9.87 -1.78
N LEU A 10 -15.17 8.68 -2.30
CA LEU A 10 -15.42 7.39 -1.66
C LEU A 10 -14.39 7.06 -0.58
N ALA A 11 -13.29 7.83 -0.47
CA ALA A 11 -12.32 7.64 0.59
C ALA A 11 -12.98 7.80 1.97
N ARG A 12 -12.60 6.93 2.92
CA ARG A 12 -13.28 6.80 4.22
C ARG A 12 -13.55 8.14 4.92
N LYS A 13 -12.56 9.01 4.98
CA LYS A 13 -12.69 10.30 5.68
C LYS A 13 -13.33 11.40 4.82
N ASN A 14 -13.62 11.10 3.56
CA ASN A 14 -14.34 11.97 2.64
C ASN A 14 -15.83 11.58 2.57
N ARG A 15 -16.18 10.34 2.89
CA ARG A 15 -17.58 9.89 3.00
C ARG A 15 -18.32 10.72 4.04
N GLY A 16 -19.50 11.21 3.71
CA GLY A 16 -20.29 12.07 4.58
C GLY A 16 -19.74 13.49 4.76
N ALA A 17 -18.72 13.88 3.97
CA ALA A 17 -18.32 15.28 3.90
C ALA A 17 -19.46 16.13 3.30
N PRO A 18 -19.54 17.44 3.61
CA PRO A 18 -20.50 18.33 2.99
C PRO A 18 -20.47 18.24 1.46
N LEU A 19 -21.63 18.40 0.80
CA LEU A 19 -21.76 18.34 -0.66
C LEU A 19 -20.90 19.37 -1.40
N ASP A 20 -20.49 20.42 -0.71
CA ASP A 20 -19.67 21.52 -1.21
C ASP A 20 -18.16 21.34 -0.91
N ARG A 21 -17.72 20.16 -0.40
CA ARG A 21 -16.32 19.92 -0.06
C ARG A 21 -15.35 20.31 -1.18
N SER A 22 -15.61 19.86 -2.40
CA SER A 22 -14.76 20.20 -3.53
C SER A 22 -14.77 21.68 -3.88
N ALA A 23 -15.90 22.39 -3.65
CA ALA A 23 -15.96 23.84 -3.77
C ALA A 23 -15.08 24.52 -2.71
N ASP A 24 -15.08 24.01 -1.49
CA ASP A 24 -14.18 24.52 -0.43
C ASP A 24 -12.72 24.29 -0.77
N LEU A 25 -12.36 23.11 -1.29
CA LEU A 25 -10.99 22.86 -1.73
C LEU A 25 -10.58 23.76 -2.90
N ARG A 26 -11.49 23.98 -3.89
CA ARG A 26 -11.26 24.95 -4.99
C ARG A 26 -11.02 26.36 -4.47
N ARG A 27 -11.78 26.80 -3.45
CA ARG A 27 -11.61 28.13 -2.83
C ARG A 27 -10.23 28.23 -2.14
N ILE A 28 -9.76 27.18 -1.48
CA ILE A 28 -8.44 27.15 -0.85
C ILE A 28 -7.32 27.19 -1.91
N VAL A 29 -7.45 26.39 -2.97
CA VAL A 29 -6.45 26.30 -4.05
C VAL A 29 -6.39 27.60 -4.86
N GLY A 30 -7.54 28.26 -5.10
CA GLY A 30 -7.62 29.53 -5.83
C GLY A 30 -6.95 29.47 -7.20
N THR A 31 -6.09 30.43 -7.47
CA THR A 31 -5.33 30.55 -8.72
C THR A 31 -4.11 29.62 -8.80
N TRP A 32 -3.78 28.95 -7.68
CA TRP A 32 -2.60 28.07 -7.59
C TRP A 32 -2.83 26.68 -8.14
N GLY A 33 -4.03 26.34 -8.66
CA GLY A 33 -4.27 25.02 -9.23
C GLY A 33 -5.72 24.71 -9.55
N GLU A 34 -5.99 23.44 -9.74
CA GLU A 34 -7.31 22.90 -10.08
C GLU A 34 -7.67 21.72 -9.16
N VAL A 35 -8.99 21.56 -8.88
CA VAL A 35 -9.53 20.48 -8.06
C VAL A 35 -10.55 19.69 -8.87
N HIS A 36 -10.33 18.40 -9.01
CA HIS A 36 -11.20 17.48 -9.74
C HIS A 36 -11.61 16.31 -8.84
N GLU A 37 -12.88 15.95 -8.87
CA GLU A 37 -13.38 14.71 -8.30
C GLU A 37 -13.33 13.58 -9.34
N THR A 38 -13.01 12.37 -8.88
CA THR A 38 -13.07 11.17 -9.69
C THR A 38 -14.06 10.19 -9.07
N GLY A 39 -15.11 9.84 -9.80
CA GLY A 39 -16.12 8.87 -9.38
C GLY A 39 -15.67 7.43 -9.56
N SER A 40 -14.73 7.21 -10.47
CA SER A 40 -14.18 5.89 -10.82
C SER A 40 -12.68 5.98 -11.14
N VAL A 41 -12.05 4.82 -11.28
CA VAL A 41 -10.67 4.74 -11.78
C VAL A 41 -10.59 5.15 -13.25
N ASP A 42 -11.65 4.88 -14.04
CA ASP A 42 -11.68 5.23 -15.47
C ASP A 42 -11.67 6.74 -15.70
N ASP A 43 -12.26 7.53 -14.80
CA ASP A 43 -12.24 8.98 -14.86
C ASP A 43 -10.83 9.55 -14.59
N LEU A 44 -10.02 8.81 -13.83
CA LEU A 44 -8.71 9.28 -13.37
C LEU A 44 -7.79 9.60 -14.53
N GLY A 45 -7.81 8.78 -15.57
CA GLY A 45 -6.99 8.97 -16.77
C GLY A 45 -7.21 10.32 -17.44
N ALA A 46 -8.48 10.71 -17.63
CA ALA A 46 -8.82 12.00 -18.23
C ALA A 46 -8.41 13.19 -17.33
N VAL A 47 -8.59 13.05 -16.01
CA VAL A 47 -8.21 14.06 -15.03
C VAL A 47 -6.70 14.25 -14.97
N VAL A 48 -5.92 13.17 -14.86
CA VAL A 48 -4.45 13.24 -14.85
C VAL A 48 -3.91 13.81 -16.15
N GLY A 49 -4.44 13.40 -17.32
CA GLY A 49 -4.06 13.94 -18.61
C GLY A 49 -4.27 15.45 -18.74
N ARG A 50 -5.27 16.01 -18.06
CA ARG A 50 -5.54 17.45 -18.00
C ARG A 50 -4.58 18.16 -17.04
N LEU A 51 -4.32 17.57 -15.88
CA LEU A 51 -3.53 18.19 -14.81
C LEU A 51 -2.02 18.12 -15.08
N TYR A 52 -1.51 16.98 -15.55
CA TYR A 52 -0.09 16.70 -15.66
C TYR A 52 0.73 17.78 -16.42
N PRO A 53 0.29 18.30 -17.57
CA PRO A 53 1.10 19.26 -18.31
C PRO A 53 1.42 20.55 -17.54
N ARG A 54 0.66 20.84 -16.49
CA ARG A 54 0.75 22.10 -15.71
C ARG A 54 1.13 21.87 -14.26
N ALA A 55 0.73 20.73 -13.69
CA ALA A 55 0.91 20.46 -12.26
C ALA A 55 2.36 20.15 -11.93
N SER A 56 2.95 20.97 -11.05
CA SER A 56 4.21 20.62 -10.38
C SER A 56 3.99 19.69 -9.18
N HIS A 57 2.78 19.71 -8.60
CA HIS A 57 2.39 18.87 -7.48
C HIS A 57 1.04 18.23 -7.76
N LEU A 58 0.95 16.89 -7.62
CA LEU A 58 -0.31 16.15 -7.68
C LEU A 58 -0.74 15.72 -6.28
N VAL A 59 -1.85 16.30 -5.82
CA VAL A 59 -2.43 16.03 -4.51
C VAL A 59 -3.47 14.91 -4.63
N SER A 60 -3.25 13.80 -3.93
CA SER A 60 -4.21 12.70 -3.81
C SER A 60 -5.04 12.89 -2.54
N ASP A 61 -6.27 13.41 -2.65
CA ASP A 61 -7.20 13.49 -1.52
C ASP A 61 -7.97 12.18 -1.36
N GLY A 62 -7.26 11.22 -0.82
CA GLY A 62 -7.72 9.85 -0.60
C GLY A 62 -6.86 9.09 0.38
N GLY A 63 -6.90 7.77 0.29
CA GLY A 63 -6.01 6.84 1.00
C GLY A 63 -4.80 6.42 0.16
N ASP A 64 -4.06 5.43 0.70
CA ASP A 64 -2.89 4.86 0.00
C ASP A 64 -3.29 4.26 -1.36
N GLY A 65 -4.45 3.59 -1.48
CA GLY A 65 -4.96 3.07 -2.75
C GLY A 65 -5.23 4.18 -3.78
N ALA A 66 -5.85 5.30 -3.39
CA ALA A 66 -6.06 6.43 -4.30
C ALA A 66 -4.73 7.03 -4.80
N LEU A 67 -3.73 7.11 -3.92
CA LEU A 67 -2.38 7.52 -4.32
C LEU A 67 -1.75 6.50 -5.26
N ASN A 68 -1.91 5.20 -4.99
CA ASN A 68 -1.41 4.13 -5.84
C ASN A 68 -1.98 4.24 -7.26
N TRP A 69 -3.29 4.41 -7.41
CA TRP A 69 -3.91 4.63 -8.71
C TRP A 69 -3.36 5.85 -9.44
N LEU A 70 -3.16 6.96 -8.72
CA LEU A 70 -2.60 8.19 -9.30
C LEU A 70 -1.16 8.01 -9.80
N ILE A 71 -0.33 7.28 -9.04
CA ILE A 71 1.06 6.94 -9.44
C ILE A 71 1.05 6.06 -10.69
N ASN A 72 0.19 5.03 -10.73
CA ASN A 72 0.10 4.11 -11.85
C ASN A 72 -0.42 4.81 -13.12
N GLU A 73 -1.34 5.75 -12.98
CA GLU A 73 -1.81 6.55 -14.10
C GLU A 73 -0.70 7.48 -14.62
N MET A 74 0.12 8.04 -13.75
CA MET A 74 1.32 8.81 -14.17
C MET A 74 2.34 7.90 -14.89
N HIS A 75 2.58 6.71 -14.34
CA HIS A 75 3.51 5.76 -14.93
C HIS A 75 3.11 5.32 -16.35
N SER A 76 1.82 5.08 -16.58
CA SER A 76 1.30 4.72 -17.90
C SER A 76 1.49 5.82 -18.96
N ARG A 77 1.54 7.09 -18.54
CA ARG A 77 1.63 8.25 -19.42
C ARG A 77 3.03 8.76 -19.65
N VAL A 78 3.88 8.66 -18.66
CA VAL A 78 5.20 9.30 -18.65
C VAL A 78 6.25 8.29 -18.21
N ALA A 79 6.98 7.77 -19.17
CA ALA A 79 7.99 6.73 -18.95
C ALA A 79 9.16 7.18 -18.05
N ASP A 80 9.50 8.47 -18.08
CA ASP A 80 10.59 9.02 -17.24
C ASP A 80 10.06 9.53 -15.89
N PRO A 81 10.33 8.83 -14.78
CA PRO A 81 9.86 9.21 -13.45
C PRO A 81 10.43 10.54 -12.95
N LEU A 82 11.56 11.00 -13.48
CA LEU A 82 12.13 12.30 -13.11
C LEU A 82 11.26 13.46 -13.58
N ARG A 83 10.43 13.23 -14.59
CA ARG A 83 9.47 14.20 -15.12
C ARG A 83 8.12 14.18 -14.41
N TRP A 84 7.90 13.24 -13.47
CA TRP A 84 6.64 13.20 -12.74
C TRP A 84 6.55 14.38 -11.78
N PRO A 85 5.33 14.91 -11.56
CA PRO A 85 5.09 15.87 -10.51
C PRO A 85 5.41 15.29 -9.13
N THR A 86 5.66 16.15 -8.17
CA THR A 86 5.75 15.72 -6.77
C THR A 86 4.38 15.33 -6.25
N PHE A 87 4.25 14.14 -5.68
CA PHE A 87 2.99 13.66 -5.13
C PHE A 87 2.77 14.20 -3.71
N VAL A 88 1.51 14.45 -3.38
CA VAL A 88 1.12 14.89 -2.03
C VAL A 88 -0.05 14.02 -1.56
N PRO A 89 0.19 12.96 -0.80
CA PRO A 89 -0.90 12.20 -0.19
C PRO A 89 -1.57 13.03 0.90
N THR A 90 -2.91 12.96 0.99
CA THR A 90 -3.61 13.42 2.18
C THR A 90 -3.88 12.24 3.12
N ASN A 91 -4.32 12.53 4.34
CA ASN A 91 -4.71 11.48 5.29
C ASN A 91 -6.21 11.11 5.15
N GLY A 92 -6.74 11.05 3.91
CA GLY A 92 -8.14 10.76 3.62
C GLY A 92 -8.55 9.29 3.79
N GLY A 93 -7.58 8.38 3.73
CA GLY A 93 -7.80 6.94 3.87
C GLY A 93 -7.80 6.43 5.32
N THR A 94 -7.81 5.10 5.44
CA THR A 94 -7.86 4.38 6.72
C THR A 94 -6.48 4.20 7.36
N ILE A 95 -5.51 3.74 6.59
CA ILE A 95 -4.18 3.37 7.07
C ILE A 95 -3.21 4.55 6.92
N GLY A 96 -3.05 5.10 5.73
CA GLY A 96 -2.21 6.27 5.46
C GLY A 96 -0.73 6.01 5.75
N PHE A 97 -0.19 4.86 5.32
CA PHE A 97 1.19 4.49 5.63
C PHE A 97 2.20 5.30 4.81
N VAL A 98 1.88 5.63 3.55
CA VAL A 98 2.73 6.47 2.69
C VAL A 98 2.84 7.89 3.25
N ALA A 99 1.69 8.50 3.59
CA ALA A 99 1.68 9.83 4.19
C ALA A 99 2.48 9.87 5.50
N ARG A 100 2.40 8.82 6.33
CA ARG A 100 3.20 8.71 7.56
C ARG A 100 4.68 8.56 7.29
N LYS A 101 5.07 7.70 6.34
CA LYS A 101 6.48 7.51 5.96
C LYS A 101 7.08 8.83 5.48
N ALA A 102 6.35 9.57 4.66
CA ALA A 102 6.75 10.87 4.14
C ALA A 102 6.57 12.02 5.16
N ARG A 103 6.08 11.74 6.39
CA ARG A 103 5.81 12.73 7.44
C ARG A 103 4.78 13.80 7.05
N VAL A 104 3.87 13.48 6.14
CA VAL A 104 2.75 14.37 5.77
C VAL A 104 1.71 14.36 6.89
N ARG A 105 1.34 15.54 7.39
CA ARG A 105 0.41 15.70 8.51
C ARG A 105 -0.79 16.56 8.09
N GLY A 106 -1.93 16.29 8.70
CA GLY A 106 -3.17 17.05 8.46
C GLY A 106 -4.12 16.35 7.48
N ARG A 107 -5.24 17.01 7.22
CA ARG A 107 -6.24 16.64 6.21
C ARG A 107 -6.10 17.57 5.00
N ALA A 108 -6.74 17.24 3.89
CA ALA A 108 -6.65 17.99 2.65
C ALA A 108 -6.79 19.51 2.80
N PRO A 109 -7.76 20.09 3.53
CA PRO A 109 -7.84 21.54 3.67
C PRO A 109 -6.61 22.18 4.32
N ALA A 110 -6.03 21.52 5.34
CA ALA A 110 -4.84 22.03 6.03
C ALA A 110 -3.59 21.90 5.15
N ILE A 111 -3.46 20.75 4.46
CA ILE A 111 -2.37 20.49 3.52
C ILE A 111 -2.41 21.50 2.37
N LEU A 112 -3.58 21.73 1.76
CA LEU A 112 -3.73 22.67 0.64
C LEU A 112 -3.44 24.12 1.08
N ARG A 113 -3.90 24.57 2.26
CA ARG A 113 -3.53 25.89 2.77
C ARG A 113 -2.01 26.03 2.97
N ALA A 114 -1.34 24.99 3.47
CA ALA A 114 0.11 25.02 3.62
C ALA A 114 0.83 25.08 2.26
N LEU A 115 0.33 24.34 1.27
CA LEU A 115 0.88 24.36 -0.09
C LEU A 115 0.65 25.71 -0.79
N THR A 116 -0.55 26.31 -0.68
CA THR A 116 -0.84 27.63 -1.27
C THR A 116 -0.01 28.73 -0.61
N ALA A 117 0.12 28.70 0.72
CA ALA A 117 0.99 29.64 1.43
C ALA A 117 2.48 29.47 1.04
N ALA A 118 2.92 28.23 0.79
CA ALA A 118 4.27 27.96 0.29
C ALA A 118 4.45 28.50 -1.14
N ALA A 119 3.42 28.39 -1.99
CA ALA A 119 3.41 28.96 -3.34
C ALA A 119 3.46 30.49 -3.33
N GLU A 120 2.66 31.12 -2.49
CA GLU A 120 2.65 32.57 -2.30
C GLU A 120 3.99 33.12 -1.80
N ALA A 121 4.67 32.36 -0.94
CA ALA A 121 5.97 32.74 -0.40
C ALA A 121 7.15 32.35 -1.30
N ASP A 122 6.89 31.75 -2.46
CA ASP A 122 7.90 31.14 -3.37
C ASP A 122 8.89 30.22 -2.63
N ARG A 123 8.35 29.42 -1.71
CA ARG A 123 9.11 28.47 -0.88
C ARG A 123 8.49 27.07 -1.00
N PRO A 124 8.86 26.28 -2.02
CA PRO A 124 8.30 24.93 -2.21
C PRO A 124 8.57 24.06 -0.97
N PRO A 125 7.65 23.13 -0.67
CA PRO A 125 7.84 22.20 0.44
C PRO A 125 9.07 21.33 0.23
N THR A 126 9.66 20.86 1.33
CA THR A 126 10.71 19.83 1.27
C THR A 126 10.16 18.55 0.66
N GLU A 127 10.96 17.86 -0.10
CA GLU A 127 10.61 16.61 -0.75
C GLU A 127 11.40 15.44 -0.15
N VAL A 128 10.76 14.27 -0.11
CA VAL A 128 11.43 13.00 0.16
C VAL A 128 11.23 12.06 -1.01
N TRP A 129 12.25 11.27 -1.29
CA TRP A 129 12.18 10.19 -2.26
C TRP A 129 11.79 8.91 -1.55
N LEU A 130 10.73 8.26 -2.03
CA LEU A 130 10.33 6.94 -1.58
C LEU A 130 10.60 5.90 -2.66
N ASP A 131 11.12 4.77 -2.24
CA ASP A 131 11.29 3.60 -3.08
C ASP A 131 9.92 2.95 -3.33
N THR A 132 9.79 2.28 -4.48
CA THR A 132 8.59 1.53 -4.86
C THR A 132 8.95 0.12 -5.30
N LEU A 133 7.94 -0.73 -5.36
CA LEU A 133 7.97 -2.01 -6.05
C LEU A 133 7.45 -1.81 -7.47
N GLU A 134 8.08 -2.42 -8.46
CA GLU A 134 7.50 -2.65 -9.77
C GLU A 134 7.05 -4.12 -9.84
N LEU A 135 5.78 -4.32 -10.18
CA LEU A 135 5.14 -5.62 -10.23
C LEU A 135 4.71 -5.90 -11.67
N LYS A 136 5.33 -6.91 -12.29
CA LYS A 136 5.00 -7.37 -13.64
C LYS A 136 4.53 -8.80 -13.59
N GLY A 137 3.53 -9.16 -14.38
CA GLY A 137 3.00 -10.50 -14.34
C GLY A 137 2.05 -10.83 -15.48
N GLU A 138 1.43 -11.99 -15.34
CA GLU A 138 0.47 -12.53 -16.30
C GLU A 138 -0.80 -12.91 -15.55
N THR A 139 -1.92 -12.66 -16.18
CA THR A 139 -3.25 -13.03 -15.70
C THR A 139 -3.73 -14.34 -16.32
N THR A 140 -4.77 -14.94 -15.76
CA THR A 140 -5.38 -16.20 -16.25
C THR A 140 -5.87 -16.14 -17.69
N ASP A 141 -6.22 -14.96 -18.19
CA ASP A 141 -6.65 -14.72 -19.57
C ASP A 141 -5.49 -14.38 -20.51
N GLY A 142 -4.23 -14.44 -20.01
CA GLY A 142 -3.02 -14.15 -20.76
C GLY A 142 -2.72 -12.67 -20.93
N ALA A 143 -3.45 -11.77 -20.25
CA ALA A 143 -3.14 -10.36 -20.28
C ALA A 143 -1.93 -10.03 -19.41
N THR A 144 -1.22 -8.98 -19.79
CA THR A 144 -0.08 -8.48 -19.02
C THR A 144 -0.57 -7.67 -17.80
N PHE A 145 -0.06 -8.02 -16.63
CA PHE A 145 -0.25 -7.26 -15.41
C PHE A 145 0.97 -6.36 -15.18
N HIS A 146 0.76 -5.10 -14.88
CA HIS A 146 1.83 -4.17 -14.53
C HIS A 146 1.33 -3.14 -13.52
N ARG A 147 2.04 -3.02 -12.38
CA ARG A 147 1.74 -2.06 -11.31
C ARG A 147 2.99 -1.56 -10.61
N ILE A 148 2.91 -0.32 -10.14
CA ILE A 148 3.83 0.26 -9.16
C ILE A 148 3.11 0.26 -7.80
N GLY A 149 3.81 -0.14 -6.75
CA GLY A 149 3.28 -0.14 -5.39
C GLY A 149 4.37 0.06 -4.35
N PHE A 150 4.01 0.05 -3.08
CA PHE A 150 4.95 0.17 -1.97
C PHE A 150 5.01 -1.09 -1.11
N ALA A 151 3.89 -1.79 -1.03
CA ALA A 151 3.72 -2.98 -0.22
C ALA A 151 2.83 -4.00 -0.92
N LEU A 152 3.27 -5.25 -0.91
CA LEU A 152 2.60 -6.38 -1.53
C LEU A 152 2.29 -7.44 -0.48
N ALA A 153 1.04 -7.90 -0.46
CA ALA A 153 0.64 -9.16 0.14
C ALA A 153 0.15 -10.09 -0.99
N ALA A 154 1.06 -10.89 -1.54
CA ALA A 154 0.74 -11.76 -2.67
C ALA A 154 -0.05 -12.99 -2.24
N GLY A 155 0.13 -13.45 -0.99
CA GLY A 155 -0.56 -14.62 -0.47
C GLY A 155 -0.35 -14.83 1.03
N GLY A 156 -0.86 -15.94 1.54
CA GLY A 156 -0.72 -16.32 2.94
C GLY A 156 -1.43 -15.37 3.91
N VAL A 157 -0.89 -15.24 5.12
CA VAL A 157 -1.54 -14.53 6.21
C VAL A 157 -1.81 -13.05 5.93
N GLY A 158 -0.92 -12.38 5.21
CA GLY A 158 -1.09 -10.96 4.87
C GLY A 158 -2.27 -10.74 3.93
N ASN A 159 -2.41 -11.58 2.91
CA ASN A 159 -3.52 -11.53 1.98
C ASN A 159 -4.84 -11.88 2.70
N ARG A 160 -4.89 -13.00 3.44
CA ARG A 160 -6.07 -13.46 4.21
C ARG A 160 -6.47 -12.49 5.33
N PHE A 161 -5.49 -11.75 5.88
CA PHE A 161 -5.77 -10.68 6.84
C PHE A 161 -6.65 -9.59 6.22
N PHE A 162 -6.38 -9.20 4.98
CA PHE A 162 -7.18 -8.19 4.29
C PHE A 162 -8.58 -8.69 3.95
N ASP A 163 -8.78 -9.99 3.69
CA ASP A 163 -10.13 -10.57 3.58
C ASP A 163 -10.94 -10.26 4.83
N LYS A 164 -10.36 -10.58 6.02
CA LYS A 164 -11.00 -10.35 7.31
C LYS A 164 -11.13 -8.87 7.69
N TYR A 165 -10.21 -8.06 7.21
CA TYR A 165 -10.22 -6.62 7.46
C TYR A 165 -11.37 -5.93 6.69
N TYR A 166 -11.60 -6.31 5.44
CA TYR A 166 -12.64 -5.75 4.58
C TYR A 166 -14.03 -6.37 4.78
N GLU A 167 -14.19 -7.43 5.58
CA GLU A 167 -15.49 -7.89 6.06
C GLU A 167 -16.21 -6.84 6.93
N ASN A 168 -15.49 -5.83 7.41
CA ASN A 168 -16.08 -4.73 8.19
C ASN A 168 -16.44 -3.56 7.25
N ASP A 169 -17.64 -3.01 7.40
CA ASP A 169 -18.14 -1.89 6.60
C ASP A 169 -17.29 -0.62 6.74
N ASP A 170 -16.70 -0.41 7.91
CA ASP A 170 -15.84 0.72 8.21
C ASP A 170 -14.50 0.26 8.85
N PRO A 171 -13.60 -0.36 8.07
CA PRO A 171 -12.36 -0.89 8.59
C PRO A 171 -11.42 0.22 9.06
N GLY A 172 -10.80 0.03 10.23
CA GLY A 172 -9.93 1.01 10.86
C GLY A 172 -8.80 0.38 11.66
N ARG A 173 -8.06 1.19 12.41
CA ARG A 173 -6.98 0.68 13.29
C ARG A 173 -7.50 -0.32 14.33
N ALA A 174 -8.68 -0.08 14.88
CA ALA A 174 -9.33 -1.00 15.80
C ALA A 174 -9.68 -2.33 15.15
N THR A 175 -10.02 -2.32 13.86
CA THR A 175 -10.28 -3.54 13.07
C THR A 175 -9.02 -4.39 12.96
N ILE A 176 -7.85 -3.78 12.74
CA ILE A 176 -6.57 -4.51 12.70
C ILE A 176 -6.36 -5.26 14.03
N ALA A 177 -6.48 -4.57 15.16
CA ALA A 177 -6.31 -5.19 16.47
C ALA A 177 -7.36 -6.29 16.73
N ARG A 178 -8.60 -6.07 16.31
CA ARG A 178 -9.70 -7.04 16.45
C ARG A 178 -9.45 -8.31 15.62
N VAL A 179 -9.02 -8.19 14.38
CA VAL A 179 -8.69 -9.34 13.52
C VAL A 179 -7.59 -10.17 14.16
N ILE A 180 -6.53 -9.54 14.66
CA ILE A 180 -5.40 -10.21 15.32
C ILE A 180 -5.88 -10.90 16.60
N ALA A 181 -6.58 -10.18 17.48
CA ALA A 181 -7.05 -10.73 18.76
C ALA A 181 -7.99 -11.93 18.54
N ARG A 182 -8.91 -11.82 17.56
CA ARG A 182 -9.82 -12.91 17.21
C ARG A 182 -9.08 -14.12 16.66
N ALA A 183 -8.08 -13.91 15.79
CA ALA A 183 -7.26 -15.00 15.27
C ALA A 183 -6.49 -15.74 16.38
N ILE A 184 -5.91 -15.00 17.33
CA ILE A 184 -5.21 -15.58 18.49
C ILE A 184 -6.18 -16.38 19.36
N GLY A 185 -7.34 -15.79 19.71
CA GLY A 185 -8.34 -16.44 20.57
C GLY A 185 -8.91 -17.70 19.93
N ASP A 186 -9.23 -17.65 18.65
CA ASP A 186 -9.76 -18.79 17.91
C ASP A 186 -8.70 -19.91 17.75
N TYR A 187 -7.44 -19.53 17.47
CA TYR A 187 -6.33 -20.48 17.45
C TYR A 187 -6.09 -21.14 18.82
N ALA A 188 -6.13 -20.37 19.89
CA ALA A 188 -5.94 -20.91 21.24
C ALA A 188 -7.07 -21.86 21.65
N ALA A 189 -8.31 -21.58 21.24
CA ALA A 189 -9.48 -22.40 21.57
C ALA A 189 -9.60 -23.68 20.74
N PHE A 190 -9.26 -23.61 19.44
CA PHE A 190 -9.59 -24.66 18.49
C PHE A 190 -8.39 -25.15 17.65
N GLY A 191 -7.26 -24.48 17.71
CA GLY A 191 -6.12 -24.73 16.81
C GLY A 191 -6.45 -24.46 15.35
N VAL A 192 -5.60 -24.95 14.46
CA VAL A 192 -5.88 -25.06 13.01
C VAL A 192 -6.09 -26.53 12.71
N ILE A 193 -7.33 -26.93 12.55
CA ILE A 193 -7.69 -28.33 12.25
C ILE A 193 -7.87 -28.45 10.73
N PRO A 194 -6.94 -29.10 10.00
CA PRO A 194 -7.08 -29.35 8.57
C PRO A 194 -8.33 -30.20 8.30
N GLY A 195 -9.13 -29.80 7.32
CA GLY A 195 -10.29 -30.59 6.87
C GLY A 195 -11.51 -30.52 7.79
N SER A 196 -11.53 -29.66 8.82
CA SER A 196 -12.72 -29.46 9.63
C SER A 196 -13.74 -28.61 8.85
N ASN A 197 -14.96 -29.11 8.69
CA ASN A 197 -16.09 -28.38 8.07
C ASN A 197 -16.63 -27.24 8.97
N ARG A 198 -16.02 -26.95 10.11
CA ARG A 198 -16.40 -25.83 10.93
C ARG A 198 -15.68 -24.58 10.47
N PRO A 199 -16.39 -23.46 10.24
CA PRO A 199 -15.78 -22.19 9.89
C PRO A 199 -14.91 -21.69 11.05
N ASN A 200 -13.63 -22.05 11.00
CA ASN A 200 -12.62 -21.64 11.97
C ASN A 200 -11.94 -20.38 11.43
N TYR A 201 -12.05 -19.29 12.15
CA TYR A 201 -11.50 -18.00 11.76
C TYR A 201 -9.98 -18.04 11.61
N ALA A 202 -9.29 -18.70 12.54
CA ALA A 202 -7.84 -18.88 12.49
C ALA A 202 -7.43 -19.76 11.30
N ALA A 203 -8.18 -20.83 11.00
CA ALA A 203 -7.88 -21.72 9.87
C ALA A 203 -7.92 -20.95 8.55
N HIS A 204 -8.92 -20.11 8.33
CA HIS A 204 -8.98 -19.24 7.14
C HIS A 204 -7.76 -18.29 7.07
N LEU A 205 -7.47 -17.59 8.16
CA LEU A 205 -6.37 -16.62 8.19
C LEU A 205 -5.01 -17.26 7.92
N PHE A 206 -4.79 -18.46 8.44
CA PHE A 206 -3.53 -19.20 8.28
C PHE A 206 -3.52 -20.17 7.08
N THR A 207 -4.52 -20.10 6.20
CA THR A 207 -4.50 -20.88 4.95
C THR A 207 -3.31 -20.44 4.09
N PRO A 208 -2.42 -21.37 3.74
CA PRO A 208 -1.25 -21.02 2.94
C PRO A 208 -1.63 -20.82 1.46
N THR A 209 -0.79 -20.10 0.74
CA THR A 209 -0.79 -20.04 -0.72
C THR A 209 0.22 -21.05 -1.27
N ARG A 210 -0.13 -21.76 -2.34
CA ARG A 210 0.76 -22.71 -3.04
C ARG A 210 1.35 -22.02 -4.26
N ALA A 211 2.66 -21.95 -4.30
CA ALA A 211 3.39 -21.32 -5.40
C ALA A 211 4.85 -21.78 -5.43
N ARG A 212 5.48 -21.70 -6.58
CA ARG A 212 6.92 -21.67 -6.72
C ARG A 212 7.39 -20.24 -6.49
N VAL A 213 8.38 -20.06 -5.62
CA VAL A 213 8.95 -18.73 -5.36
C VAL A 213 10.46 -18.80 -5.51
N VAL A 214 11.01 -17.84 -6.26
CA VAL A 214 12.44 -17.65 -6.46
C VAL A 214 12.81 -16.23 -6.02
N ILE A 215 13.84 -16.08 -5.21
CA ILE A 215 14.38 -14.78 -4.80
C ILE A 215 15.84 -14.74 -5.22
N ASP A 216 16.21 -13.77 -6.06
CA ASP A 216 17.57 -13.56 -6.59
C ASP A 216 18.17 -14.84 -7.21
N GLY A 217 17.36 -15.59 -7.94
CA GLY A 217 17.74 -16.85 -8.59
C GLY A 217 17.74 -18.09 -7.68
N GLU A 218 17.54 -17.92 -6.36
CA GLU A 218 17.45 -19.05 -5.41
C GLU A 218 15.99 -19.42 -5.12
N GLU A 219 15.63 -20.69 -5.37
CA GLU A 219 14.29 -21.19 -5.05
C GLU A 219 14.08 -21.30 -3.53
N VAL A 220 12.94 -20.81 -3.05
CA VAL A 220 12.54 -20.96 -1.64
C VAL A 220 12.22 -22.43 -1.36
N PRO A 221 12.75 -23.04 -0.27
CA PRO A 221 12.69 -24.49 -0.05
C PRO A 221 11.31 -25.00 0.40
N THR A 222 10.25 -24.41 -0.12
CA THR A 222 8.86 -24.83 0.11
C THR A 222 7.94 -24.30 -0.99
N ARG A 223 6.90 -25.04 -1.31
CA ARG A 223 5.80 -24.62 -2.20
C ARG A 223 4.60 -24.07 -1.43
N THR A 224 4.66 -24.09 -0.11
CA THR A 224 3.56 -23.68 0.76
C THR A 224 3.97 -22.43 1.50
N HIS A 225 3.25 -21.32 1.31
CA HIS A 225 3.62 -20.02 1.83
C HIS A 225 2.51 -19.45 2.71
N ARG A 226 2.76 -19.32 4.02
CA ARG A 226 1.97 -18.50 4.94
C ARG A 226 2.51 -17.07 5.04
N ALA A 227 3.74 -16.85 4.63
CA ALA A 227 4.29 -15.53 4.37
C ALA A 227 4.65 -15.43 2.88
N LEU A 228 4.07 -14.50 2.16
CA LEU A 228 4.36 -14.20 0.76
C LEU A 228 4.12 -12.71 0.52
N HIS A 229 5.14 -11.92 0.84
CA HIS A 229 5.04 -10.48 0.94
C HIS A 229 6.28 -9.78 0.38
N ALA A 230 6.12 -8.54 -0.06
CA ALA A 230 7.24 -7.65 -0.40
C ALA A 230 6.96 -6.21 0.06
N GLY A 231 8.02 -5.47 0.37
CA GLY A 231 7.93 -4.07 0.72
C GLY A 231 9.12 -3.27 0.23
N ALA A 232 8.86 -2.07 -0.28
CA ALA A 232 9.88 -1.12 -0.73
C ALA A 232 10.40 -0.22 0.40
N PHE A 233 9.72 -0.17 1.53
CA PHE A 233 10.17 0.48 2.77
C PHE A 233 9.46 -0.11 3.98
N ASP A 234 9.94 0.21 5.19
CA ASP A 234 9.31 -0.22 6.43
C ASP A 234 7.92 0.42 6.61
N VAL A 235 6.89 -0.41 6.70
CA VAL A 235 5.49 0.00 6.83
C VAL A 235 5.04 -0.10 8.28
N ASN A 236 4.43 0.97 8.80
CA ASN A 236 3.79 0.94 10.10
C ASN A 236 2.27 0.74 9.92
N LEU A 237 1.83 -0.52 9.95
CA LEU A 237 0.43 -0.88 9.82
C LEU A 237 -0.33 -0.64 11.14
N GLY A 238 -1.39 0.15 11.06
CA GLY A 238 -2.23 0.47 12.22
C GLY A 238 -1.58 1.35 13.30
N GLY A 239 -0.29 1.66 13.18
CA GLY A 239 0.47 2.42 14.16
C GLY A 239 1.22 1.56 15.19
N PHE A 240 1.14 0.23 15.08
CA PHE A 240 1.77 -0.70 16.03
C PHE A 240 2.46 -1.91 15.38
N LEU A 241 2.06 -2.37 14.19
CA LEU A 241 2.76 -3.44 13.47
C LEU A 241 3.76 -2.83 12.49
N ARG A 242 5.01 -3.20 12.61
CA ARG A 242 6.07 -2.79 11.71
C ARG A 242 6.39 -3.93 10.75
N LEU A 243 5.97 -3.74 9.51
CA LEU A 243 6.21 -4.67 8.41
C LEU A 243 7.42 -4.21 7.61
N PHE A 244 8.13 -5.15 7.01
CA PHE A 244 9.28 -4.91 6.15
C PHE A 244 10.45 -4.15 6.82
N PRO A 245 10.87 -4.53 8.03
CA PRO A 245 11.92 -3.81 8.75
C PRO A 245 13.29 -3.81 8.04
N ARG A 246 13.53 -4.74 7.11
CA ARG A 246 14.76 -4.80 6.32
C ARG A 246 14.79 -3.80 5.17
N ALA A 247 13.65 -3.25 4.76
CA ALA A 247 13.56 -2.15 3.80
C ALA A 247 13.60 -0.77 4.50
N SER A 248 14.39 -0.63 5.57
CA SER A 248 14.56 0.65 6.27
C SER A 248 15.52 1.59 5.55
N GLU A 249 16.49 1.04 4.84
CA GLU A 249 17.47 1.81 4.07
C GLU A 249 16.95 2.06 2.65
N PRO A 250 17.23 3.24 2.07
CA PRO A 250 16.85 3.56 0.70
C PRO A 250 17.41 2.54 -0.31
N GLY A 251 16.56 2.11 -1.24
CA GLY A 251 16.91 1.14 -2.28
C GLY A 251 16.84 -0.33 -1.84
N ALA A 252 16.64 -0.61 -0.55
CA ALA A 252 16.53 -1.98 -0.06
C ALA A 252 15.09 -2.49 -0.18
N LEU A 253 14.86 -3.52 -0.97
CA LEU A 253 13.59 -4.25 -0.95
C LEU A 253 13.64 -5.34 0.12
N HIS A 254 12.49 -5.62 0.71
CA HIS A 254 12.36 -6.69 1.70
C HIS A 254 11.37 -7.73 1.21
N PHE A 255 11.81 -8.97 1.07
CA PHE A 255 11.01 -10.12 0.66
C PHE A 255 10.80 -11.09 1.81
N GLN A 256 9.58 -11.57 1.92
CA GLN A 256 9.19 -12.63 2.85
C GLN A 256 8.47 -13.72 2.06
N ALA A 257 9.08 -14.90 1.95
CA ALA A 257 8.47 -16.04 1.28
C ALA A 257 8.78 -17.33 2.05
N GLY A 258 7.74 -18.11 2.36
CA GLY A 258 7.92 -19.38 3.03
C GLY A 258 6.82 -19.75 3.99
N ASP A 259 7.06 -20.84 4.69
CA ASP A 259 6.11 -21.42 5.62
C ASP A 259 6.56 -21.27 7.07
N VAL A 260 5.68 -20.64 7.84
CA VAL A 260 5.80 -20.51 9.30
C VAL A 260 4.51 -21.05 9.89
N SER A 261 4.61 -21.93 10.88
CA SER A 261 3.41 -22.46 11.53
C SER A 261 2.53 -21.35 12.13
N PRO A 262 1.20 -21.55 12.23
CA PRO A 262 0.31 -20.57 12.84
C PRO A 262 0.76 -20.11 14.23
N GLY A 263 1.16 -21.05 15.09
CA GLY A 263 1.74 -20.74 16.40
C GLY A 263 3.03 -19.94 16.32
N GLY A 264 3.87 -20.24 15.32
CA GLY A 264 5.09 -19.46 15.02
C GLY A 264 4.76 -18.02 14.62
N ILE A 265 3.77 -17.79 13.76
CA ILE A 265 3.33 -16.44 13.37
C ILE A 265 2.84 -15.66 14.59
N ILE A 266 2.02 -16.29 15.43
CA ILE A 266 1.53 -15.67 16.67
C ILE A 266 2.69 -15.33 17.61
N ALA A 267 3.64 -16.25 17.79
CA ALA A 267 4.82 -16.03 18.61
C ALA A 267 5.73 -14.89 18.11
N HIS A 268 5.70 -14.60 16.81
CA HIS A 268 6.45 -13.49 16.23
C HIS A 268 5.75 -12.11 16.30
N LEU A 269 4.49 -12.03 16.75
CA LEU A 269 3.78 -10.75 16.87
C LEU A 269 4.56 -9.71 17.71
N PRO A 270 5.19 -10.04 18.85
CA PRO A 270 6.04 -9.08 19.58
C PRO A 270 7.23 -8.59 18.75
N ALA A 271 7.82 -9.46 17.91
CA ALA A 271 8.91 -9.08 17.02
C ALA A 271 8.42 -8.10 15.93
N LEU A 272 7.24 -8.34 15.34
CA LEU A 272 6.62 -7.45 14.36
C LEU A 272 6.26 -6.09 14.99
N VAL A 273 5.78 -6.06 16.22
CA VAL A 273 5.54 -4.79 16.96
C VAL A 273 6.87 -4.05 17.17
N ALA A 274 7.94 -4.76 17.49
CA ALA A 274 9.27 -4.20 17.70
C ALA A 274 10.01 -3.85 16.39
N GLY A 275 9.43 -4.14 15.22
CA GLY A 275 10.08 -3.92 13.92
C GLY A 275 11.28 -4.83 13.69
N ARG A 276 11.19 -6.07 14.13
CA ARG A 276 12.21 -7.10 13.93
C ARG A 276 11.77 -8.09 12.86
N ALA A 277 12.75 -8.62 12.14
CA ALA A 277 12.53 -9.70 11.19
C ALA A 277 12.01 -10.96 11.89
N ILE A 278 11.18 -11.73 11.19
CA ILE A 278 10.68 -13.03 11.66
C ILE A 278 11.64 -14.15 11.24
N ARG A 279 11.54 -15.29 11.90
CA ARG A 279 12.41 -16.45 11.65
C ARG A 279 11.59 -17.70 11.46
N GLY A 280 12.10 -18.62 10.64
CA GLY A 280 11.51 -19.93 10.41
C GLY A 280 12.41 -20.77 9.50
N ASP A 281 12.46 -22.08 9.71
CA ASP A 281 13.36 -22.99 8.97
C ASP A 281 13.07 -23.02 7.47
N ARG A 282 11.81 -22.79 7.09
CA ARG A 282 11.34 -22.74 5.70
C ARG A 282 10.90 -21.36 5.27
N LEU A 283 11.39 -20.32 5.95
CA LEU A 283 11.11 -18.92 5.64
C LEU A 283 12.38 -18.23 5.16
N ARG A 284 12.28 -17.57 4.02
CA ARG A 284 13.20 -16.54 3.58
C ARG A 284 12.61 -15.19 3.98
N ASP A 285 13.28 -14.50 4.89
CA ASP A 285 12.98 -13.13 5.34
C ASP A 285 14.25 -12.32 5.12
N ILE A 286 14.41 -11.75 3.91
CA ILE A 286 15.67 -11.22 3.41
C ILE A 286 15.46 -9.93 2.60
N ASN A 287 16.55 -9.15 2.45
CA ASN A 287 16.63 -8.19 1.35
C ASN A 287 16.94 -8.94 0.05
N GLY A 288 16.52 -8.40 -1.07
CA GLY A 288 16.79 -8.94 -2.40
C GLY A 288 16.43 -7.93 -3.48
N ASP A 289 16.80 -8.27 -4.71
CA ASP A 289 16.56 -7.42 -5.88
C ASP A 289 15.34 -7.86 -6.67
N GLU A 290 15.06 -9.17 -6.70
CA GLU A 290 13.95 -9.75 -7.46
C GLU A 290 13.27 -10.87 -6.70
N MET A 291 11.94 -10.93 -6.78
CA MET A 291 11.14 -12.08 -6.35
C MET A 291 10.19 -12.49 -7.48
N ILE A 292 10.26 -13.77 -7.89
CA ILE A 292 9.38 -14.37 -8.88
C ILE A 292 8.42 -15.32 -8.16
N ILE A 293 7.12 -15.21 -8.44
CA ILE A 293 6.06 -16.06 -7.89
C ILE A 293 5.33 -16.70 -9.07
N GLU A 294 5.27 -18.02 -9.10
CA GLU A 294 4.51 -18.79 -10.08
C GLU A 294 3.56 -19.72 -9.33
N VAL A 295 2.27 -19.65 -9.65
CA VAL A 295 1.26 -20.44 -8.93
C VAL A 295 1.25 -21.88 -9.40
N ASP A 296 0.97 -22.79 -8.47
CA ASP A 296 0.84 -24.22 -8.79
C ASP A 296 -0.59 -24.56 -9.26
N ASP A 297 -1.62 -24.07 -8.59
CA ASP A 297 -3.01 -24.49 -8.80
C ASP A 297 -3.97 -23.29 -8.97
N GLU A 298 -4.08 -22.42 -7.94
CA GLU A 298 -5.04 -21.33 -7.89
C GLU A 298 -4.39 -19.99 -8.18
N PRO A 299 -5.00 -19.16 -9.04
CA PRO A 299 -4.49 -17.81 -9.28
C PRO A 299 -4.38 -16.98 -8.01
N LEU A 300 -3.37 -16.12 -7.95
CA LEU A 300 -3.21 -15.16 -6.87
C LEU A 300 -4.27 -14.05 -6.98
N SER A 301 -4.63 -13.53 -5.82
CA SER A 301 -5.38 -12.27 -5.67
C SER A 301 -4.55 -11.31 -4.81
N PRO A 302 -3.39 -10.84 -5.29
CA PRO A 302 -2.49 -10.01 -4.51
C PRO A 302 -3.17 -8.70 -4.08
N ILE A 303 -2.75 -8.22 -2.91
CA ILE A 303 -3.12 -6.90 -2.41
C ILE A 303 -1.89 -6.00 -2.48
N ILE A 304 -2.02 -4.92 -3.24
CA ILE A 304 -0.99 -3.90 -3.45
C ILE A 304 -1.50 -2.59 -2.85
N ASP A 305 -0.85 -2.09 -1.82
CA ASP A 305 -1.22 -0.84 -1.12
C ASP A 305 -2.69 -0.78 -0.65
N GLY A 306 -3.30 -1.94 -0.41
CA GLY A 306 -4.69 -2.08 0.01
C GLY A 306 -5.68 -2.35 -1.12
N GLU A 307 -5.26 -2.34 -2.37
CA GLU A 307 -6.09 -2.67 -3.54
C GLU A 307 -5.87 -4.13 -3.95
N ARG A 308 -6.96 -4.85 -4.25
CA ARG A 308 -6.93 -6.26 -4.68
C ARG A 308 -6.89 -6.35 -6.20
N PHE A 309 -6.06 -7.26 -6.70
CA PHE A 309 -5.96 -7.59 -8.13
C PHE A 309 -6.10 -9.10 -8.28
N ASP A 310 -7.11 -9.55 -9.00
CA ASP A 310 -7.43 -10.98 -9.11
C ASP A 310 -6.83 -11.62 -10.37
N GLY A 311 -6.71 -12.95 -10.34
CA GLY A 311 -6.39 -13.74 -11.52
C GLY A 311 -4.92 -13.75 -11.94
N ILE A 312 -3.97 -13.47 -11.05
CA ILE A 312 -2.54 -13.44 -11.38
C ILE A 312 -1.95 -14.86 -11.31
N VAL A 313 -1.37 -15.34 -12.40
CA VAL A 313 -0.74 -16.67 -12.46
C VAL A 313 0.78 -16.61 -12.32
N ARG A 314 1.38 -15.49 -12.70
CA ARG A 314 2.81 -15.22 -12.54
C ARG A 314 3.02 -13.77 -12.11
N LEU A 315 3.91 -13.55 -11.15
CA LEU A 315 4.23 -12.21 -10.66
C LEU A 315 5.74 -12.10 -10.46
N VAL A 316 6.34 -11.08 -11.04
CA VAL A 316 7.73 -10.67 -10.83
C VAL A 316 7.72 -9.34 -10.10
N VAL A 317 8.48 -9.26 -9.02
CA VAL A 317 8.58 -8.09 -8.14
C VAL A 317 10.03 -7.65 -8.07
N HIS A 318 10.30 -6.42 -8.43
CA HIS A 318 11.63 -5.81 -8.32
C HIS A 318 11.53 -4.33 -7.95
N ALA A 319 12.67 -3.64 -7.87
CA ALA A 319 12.70 -2.22 -7.57
C ALA A 319 11.98 -1.42 -8.66
N GLY A 320 11.01 -0.62 -8.26
CA GLY A 320 10.33 0.33 -9.11
C GLY A 320 10.98 1.71 -9.11
N PRO A 321 10.41 2.66 -9.85
CA PRO A 321 10.90 4.04 -9.87
C PRO A 321 10.76 4.69 -8.49
N ARG A 322 11.76 5.44 -8.08
CA ARG A 322 11.63 6.29 -6.89
C ARG A 322 10.73 7.46 -7.19
N ILE A 323 9.88 7.81 -6.24
CA ILE A 323 8.93 8.92 -6.40
C ILE A 323 9.17 10.02 -5.38
N ARG A 324 8.86 11.26 -5.79
CA ARG A 324 8.94 12.43 -4.91
C ARG A 324 7.63 12.63 -4.16
N ILE A 325 7.71 12.76 -2.84
CA ILE A 325 6.57 13.10 -1.99
C ILE A 325 6.88 14.40 -1.26
N ALA A 326 6.00 15.40 -1.37
CA ALA A 326 6.15 16.64 -0.61
C ALA A 326 5.87 16.41 0.88
N GLN A 327 6.76 16.89 1.73
CA GLN A 327 6.55 16.92 3.16
C GLN A 327 5.72 18.16 3.55
N VAL A 328 4.47 17.93 3.90
CA VAL A 328 3.56 19.00 4.30
C VAL A 328 3.03 18.72 5.69
N GLY A 329 3.16 19.66 6.59
CA GLY A 329 2.63 19.57 7.93
C GLY A 329 2.91 20.84 8.71
N SER A 330 2.14 21.15 9.74
CA SER A 330 2.40 22.28 10.59
C SER A 330 3.85 22.22 11.10
N SER A 331 4.69 23.09 10.59
CA SER A 331 5.84 23.56 11.34
C SER A 331 5.28 24.11 12.64
N THR A 332 5.38 23.39 13.73
CA THR A 332 5.51 24.05 15.01
C THR A 332 6.78 24.87 14.87
N ALA A 333 6.61 26.18 14.64
CA ALA A 333 7.69 27.12 14.78
C ALA A 333 8.41 26.81 16.11
N ALA A 334 9.71 26.55 16.01
CA ALA A 334 10.58 26.46 17.14
C ALA A 334 10.68 27.81 17.83
#